data_8db451a25d3f3afc1f7d972fdf96ada2
#
_entry.id   8db451a25d3f3afc1f7d972fdf96ada2
#
_cell.length_a   1.000
_cell.length_b   1.000
_cell.length_c   1.000
_cell.angle_alpha   90.00
_cell.angle_beta   90.00
_cell.angle_gamma   90.00
#
_symmetry.space_group_name_H-M   'P 1'
#
loop_
_entity.id
_entity.type
_entity.pdbx_description
1 polymer ?
#
loop_
_entity_poly.entity_id
_entity_poly.type
_entity_poly.pdbx_seq_one_letter_code
_entity_poly.pdbx_strand_id
1 'polypeptide(L)'
;MRFLKRWSLVISLGAIFLCIPFESSAQLISGKKLAADMQEFEKAERQDPSANYQQAYFFMGYVAGVYDLSDDANLYPVKPTIRQVCSIVAKYLRENPKEWDLPGDFVITKALKKAFPK
;
A
#
# COMPACT_ATOMS: atom_id res chain seq x y z
N MET A 1 -27.49 -49.27 0.98
CA MET A 1 -27.50 -48.34 -0.16
C MET A 1 -27.90 -46.89 0.20
N ARG A 2 -28.68 -46.69 1.25
CA ARG A 2 -28.93 -45.31 1.76
C ARG A 2 -27.66 -44.61 2.30
N PHE A 3 -26.67 -45.35 2.72
CA PHE A 3 -25.41 -44.84 3.28
C PHE A 3 -24.50 -44.16 2.23
N LEU A 4 -24.45 -44.72 1.01
CA LEU A 4 -23.65 -44.21 -0.08
C LEU A 4 -24.18 -42.88 -0.66
N LYS A 5 -25.50 -42.64 -0.62
CA LYS A 5 -26.10 -41.37 -1.03
C LYS A 5 -25.79 -40.19 -0.08
N ARG A 6 -25.67 -40.47 1.19
CA ARG A 6 -25.30 -39.44 2.19
C ARG A 6 -23.83 -39.05 2.07
N TRP A 7 -22.97 -40.01 1.75
CA TRP A 7 -21.54 -39.73 1.58
C TRP A 7 -21.23 -38.92 0.32
N SER A 8 -21.96 -39.18 -0.76
CA SER A 8 -21.78 -38.39 -1.99
C SER A 8 -22.26 -36.94 -1.85
N LEU A 9 -23.30 -36.70 -1.01
CA LEU A 9 -23.76 -35.35 -0.71
C LEU A 9 -22.72 -34.56 0.14
N VAL A 10 -22.08 -35.21 1.11
CA VAL A 10 -21.04 -34.59 1.94
C VAL A 10 -19.79 -34.26 1.13
N ILE A 11 -19.37 -35.15 0.23
CA ILE A 11 -18.24 -34.93 -0.67
C ILE A 11 -18.53 -33.79 -1.66
N SER A 12 -19.77 -33.68 -2.14
CA SER A 12 -20.21 -32.60 -3.03
C SER A 12 -20.19 -31.24 -2.31
N LEU A 13 -20.62 -31.16 -1.06
CA LEU A 13 -20.54 -29.92 -0.27
C LEU A 13 -19.09 -29.51 0.05
N GLY A 14 -18.23 -30.49 0.34
CA GLY A 14 -16.80 -30.22 0.59
C GLY A 14 -16.08 -29.70 -0.64
N ALA A 15 -16.41 -30.22 -1.83
CA ALA A 15 -15.84 -29.76 -3.09
C ALA A 15 -16.26 -28.34 -3.45
N ILE A 16 -17.50 -27.95 -3.14
CA ILE A 16 -17.98 -26.57 -3.36
C ILE A 16 -17.26 -25.60 -2.43
N PHE A 17 -16.96 -26.00 -1.20
CA PHE A 17 -16.21 -25.15 -0.25
C PHE A 17 -14.75 -24.91 -0.69
N LEU A 18 -14.13 -25.89 -1.35
CA LEU A 18 -12.76 -25.78 -1.90
C LEU A 18 -12.66 -24.92 -3.16
N CYS A 19 -13.79 -24.67 -3.84
CA CYS A 19 -13.83 -23.84 -5.05
C CYS A 19 -14.13 -22.36 -4.78
N ILE A 20 -14.34 -21.93 -3.53
CA ILE A 20 -14.49 -20.52 -3.19
C ILE A 20 -13.09 -19.89 -3.26
N PRO A 21 -12.85 -18.90 -4.17
CA PRO A 21 -11.57 -18.23 -4.19
C PRO A 21 -11.35 -17.52 -2.87
N PHE A 22 -10.31 -17.93 -2.17
CA PHE A 22 -9.88 -17.28 -0.94
C PHE A 22 -9.17 -15.99 -1.36
N GLU A 23 -9.90 -14.89 -1.45
CA GLU A 23 -9.28 -13.58 -1.61
C GLU A 23 -8.66 -13.18 -0.27
N SER A 24 -7.40 -13.54 -0.08
CA SER A 24 -6.60 -13.02 1.01
C SER A 24 -6.10 -11.63 0.66
N SER A 25 -7.00 -10.65 0.65
CA SER A 25 -6.59 -9.26 0.58
C SER A 25 -6.28 -8.79 1.99
N ALA A 26 -5.04 -8.97 2.43
CA ALA A 26 -4.54 -8.41 3.68
C ALA A 26 -4.17 -6.93 3.53
N GLN A 27 -4.38 -6.36 2.35
CA GLN A 27 -4.02 -5.00 2.02
C GLN A 27 -5.03 -4.01 2.59
N LEU A 28 -4.58 -3.19 3.53
CA LEU A 28 -5.38 -2.13 4.13
C LEU A 28 -5.32 -0.83 3.32
N ILE A 29 -4.16 -0.50 2.76
CA ILE A 29 -3.94 0.74 2.03
C ILE A 29 -3.52 0.41 0.60
N SER A 30 -4.35 0.82 -0.35
CA SER A 30 -4.04 0.70 -1.78
C SER A 30 -3.19 1.89 -2.26
N GLY A 31 -2.51 1.71 -3.39
CA GLY A 31 -1.84 2.82 -4.07
C GLY A 31 -2.80 3.97 -4.40
N LYS A 32 -4.05 3.65 -4.74
CA LYS A 32 -5.10 4.64 -5.02
C LYS A 32 -5.45 5.48 -3.79
N LYS A 33 -5.63 4.85 -2.63
CA LYS A 33 -5.85 5.56 -1.37
C LYS A 33 -4.64 6.41 -1.01
N LEU A 34 -3.45 5.85 -1.16
CA LEU A 34 -2.21 6.56 -0.89
C LEU A 34 -2.03 7.78 -1.81
N ALA A 35 -2.40 7.65 -3.09
CA ALA A 35 -2.35 8.75 -4.06
C ALA A 35 -3.34 9.86 -3.71
N ALA A 36 -4.52 9.52 -3.21
CA ALA A 36 -5.49 10.51 -2.74
C ALA A 36 -4.95 11.30 -1.55
N ASP A 37 -4.34 10.61 -0.58
CA ASP A 37 -3.73 11.25 0.58
C ASP A 37 -2.48 12.07 0.20
N MET A 38 -1.71 11.60 -0.78
CA MET A 38 -0.58 12.33 -1.35
C MET A 38 -0.99 13.67 -1.94
N GLN A 39 -2.12 13.75 -2.62
CA GLN A 39 -2.62 15.01 -3.16
C GLN A 39 -2.87 16.03 -2.04
N GLU A 40 -3.41 15.58 -0.92
CA GLU A 40 -3.62 16.45 0.25
C GLU A 40 -2.30 16.84 0.92
N PHE A 41 -1.32 15.95 0.95
CA PHE A 41 0.04 16.30 1.37
C PHE A 41 0.65 17.40 0.49
N GLU A 42 0.53 17.29 -0.82
CA GLU A 42 1.05 18.32 -1.74
C GLU A 42 0.32 19.65 -1.57
N LYS A 43 -1.00 19.64 -1.35
CA LYS A 43 -1.76 20.86 -1.02
C LYS A 43 -1.24 21.50 0.27
N ALA A 44 -1.02 20.70 1.30
CA ALA A 44 -0.49 21.19 2.59
C ALA A 44 0.90 21.81 2.43
N GLU A 45 1.77 21.19 1.61
CA GLU A 45 3.10 21.72 1.32
C GLU A 45 3.05 23.06 0.59
N ARG A 46 2.03 23.30 -0.23
CA ARG A 46 1.79 24.57 -0.89
C ARG A 46 1.04 25.58 -0.02
N GLN A 47 0.71 25.22 1.21
CA GLN A 47 -0.10 26.04 2.12
C GLN A 47 -1.50 26.37 1.54
N ASP A 48 -2.06 25.43 0.76
CA ASP A 48 -3.40 25.55 0.21
C ASP A 48 -4.43 25.45 1.35
N PRO A 49 -5.31 26.47 1.54
CA PRO A 49 -6.29 26.43 2.64
C PRO A 49 -7.33 25.32 2.48
N SER A 50 -7.48 24.70 1.30
CA SER A 50 -8.38 23.57 1.07
C SER A 50 -7.77 22.22 1.46
N ALA A 51 -6.51 22.17 1.90
CA ALA A 51 -5.83 20.95 2.23
C ALA A 51 -6.51 20.23 3.41
N ASN A 52 -6.71 18.92 3.25
CA ASN A 52 -7.13 18.05 4.35
C ASN A 52 -5.91 17.58 5.11
N TYR A 53 -5.63 18.20 6.25
CA TYR A 53 -4.45 17.91 7.03
C TYR A 53 -4.44 16.51 7.63
N GLN A 54 -5.60 15.93 7.94
CA GLN A 54 -5.66 14.53 8.42
C GLN A 54 -5.15 13.56 7.37
N GLN A 55 -5.57 13.73 6.13
CA GLN A 55 -5.09 12.89 5.01
C GLN A 55 -3.62 13.15 4.72
N ALA A 56 -3.18 14.40 4.78
CA ALA A 56 -1.78 14.77 4.60
C ALA A 56 -0.88 14.09 5.66
N TYR A 57 -1.26 14.17 6.93
CA TYR A 57 -0.51 13.53 8.01
C TYR A 57 -0.58 12.01 7.96
N PHE A 58 -1.71 11.45 7.53
CA PHE A 58 -1.82 10.01 7.32
C PHE A 58 -0.81 9.55 6.26
N PHE A 59 -0.73 10.26 5.14
CA PHE A 59 0.27 9.99 4.09
C PHE A 59 1.69 10.00 4.66
N MET A 60 2.03 11.05 5.39
CA MET A 60 3.37 11.20 5.97
C MET A 60 3.70 10.07 6.95
N GLY A 61 2.77 9.73 7.83
CA GLY A 61 2.97 8.66 8.82
C GLY A 61 3.08 7.29 8.19
N TYR A 62 2.26 7.00 7.18
CA TYR A 62 2.31 5.73 6.48
C TYR A 62 3.63 5.55 5.71
N VAL A 63 4.05 6.58 4.98
CA VAL A 63 5.34 6.57 4.27
C VAL A 63 6.51 6.41 5.23
N ALA A 64 6.49 7.14 6.34
CA ALA A 64 7.53 7.05 7.36
C ALA A 64 7.61 5.64 7.95
N GLY A 65 6.46 5.02 8.24
CA GLY A 65 6.40 3.66 8.77
C GLY A 65 6.99 2.63 7.81
N VAL A 66 6.66 2.73 6.53
CA VAL A 66 7.23 1.83 5.51
C VAL A 66 8.73 2.06 5.36
N TYR A 67 9.17 3.31 5.37
CA TYR A 67 10.59 3.65 5.33
C TYR A 67 11.36 3.04 6.51
N ASP A 68 10.84 3.22 7.73
CA ASP A 68 11.49 2.72 8.95
C ASP A 68 11.59 1.19 9.00
N LEU A 69 10.64 0.50 8.38
CA LEU A 69 10.65 -0.97 8.29
C LEU A 69 11.48 -1.49 7.12
N SER A 70 11.94 -0.62 6.22
CA SER A 70 12.78 -1.04 5.10
C SER A 70 14.21 -1.33 5.57
N ASP A 71 14.79 -2.40 5.05
CA ASP A 71 16.19 -2.78 5.34
C ASP A 71 17.18 -1.70 4.89
N ASP A 72 16.75 -0.84 3.99
CA ASP A 72 17.57 0.21 3.40
C ASP A 72 17.68 1.46 4.30
N ALA A 73 16.83 1.60 5.30
CA ALA A 73 16.79 2.76 6.20
C ALA A 73 18.12 2.98 6.97
N ASN A 74 18.88 1.92 7.19
CA ASN A 74 20.13 1.96 7.94
C ASN A 74 21.38 2.09 7.06
N LEU A 75 21.23 2.12 5.74
CA LEU A 75 22.35 2.08 4.79
C LEU A 75 22.83 3.45 4.33
N TYR A 76 22.16 4.52 4.73
CA TYR A 76 22.48 5.85 4.25
C TYR A 76 23.34 6.62 5.26
N PRO A 77 24.47 7.19 4.82
CA PRO A 77 25.33 8.01 5.68
C PRO A 77 24.66 9.32 6.12
N VAL A 78 23.63 9.77 5.39
CA VAL A 78 22.80 10.92 5.73
C VAL A 78 21.35 10.47 5.76
N LYS A 79 20.73 10.52 6.94
CA LYS A 79 19.31 10.16 7.08
C LYS A 79 18.46 11.25 6.43
N PRO A 80 17.59 10.92 5.47
CA PRO A 80 16.66 11.89 4.92
C PRO A 80 15.65 12.32 5.97
N THR A 81 15.12 13.53 5.84
CA THR A 81 14.00 13.96 6.65
C THR A 81 12.71 13.26 6.19
N ILE A 82 11.71 13.18 7.07
CA ILE A 82 10.40 12.62 6.73
C ILE A 82 9.79 13.34 5.50
N ARG A 83 9.95 14.64 5.44
CA ARG A 83 9.45 15.45 4.33
C ARG A 83 10.15 15.11 3.01
N GLN A 84 11.45 14.87 3.03
CA GLN A 84 12.20 14.44 1.84
C GLN A 84 11.72 13.08 1.35
N VAL A 85 11.55 12.11 2.24
CA VAL A 85 11.04 10.77 1.88
C VAL A 85 9.62 10.88 1.31
N CYS A 86 8.76 11.67 1.94
CA CYS A 86 7.39 11.88 1.45
C CYS A 86 7.36 12.54 0.07
N SER A 87 8.25 13.51 -0.18
CA SER A 87 8.35 14.17 -1.48
C SER A 87 8.81 13.22 -2.59
N ILE A 88 9.71 12.31 -2.28
CA ILE A 88 10.16 11.25 -3.21
C ILE A 88 8.99 10.34 -3.58
N VAL A 89 8.25 9.86 -2.58
CA VAL A 89 7.10 8.99 -2.80
C VAL A 89 5.98 9.71 -3.53
N ALA A 90 5.71 10.97 -3.20
CA ALA A 90 4.70 11.79 -3.85
C ALA A 90 5.01 11.96 -5.35
N LYS A 91 6.25 12.25 -5.68
CA LYS A 91 6.70 12.36 -7.07
C LYS A 91 6.49 11.04 -7.82
N TYR A 92 6.86 9.92 -7.21
CA TYR A 92 6.72 8.60 -7.82
C TYR A 92 5.24 8.27 -8.08
N LEU A 93 4.37 8.50 -7.11
CA LEU A 93 2.92 8.27 -7.27
C LEU A 93 2.34 9.12 -8.39
N ARG A 94 2.71 10.40 -8.45
CA ARG A 94 2.22 11.31 -9.48
C ARG A 94 2.66 10.90 -10.89
N GLU A 95 3.87 10.39 -11.02
CA GLU A 95 4.45 9.97 -12.30
C GLU A 95 4.02 8.57 -12.74
N ASN A 96 3.45 7.76 -11.83
CA ASN A 96 3.12 6.36 -12.09
C ASN A 96 1.67 6.02 -11.72
N PRO A 97 0.67 6.68 -12.33
CA PRO A 97 -0.73 6.41 -11.98
C PRO A 97 -1.18 4.98 -12.29
N LYS A 98 -0.50 4.28 -13.20
CA LYS A 98 -0.78 2.87 -13.51
C LYS A 98 -0.52 1.94 -12.33
N GLU A 99 0.30 2.35 -11.38
CA GLU A 99 0.65 1.54 -10.21
C GLU A 99 -0.29 1.77 -9.01
N TRP A 100 -1.28 2.65 -9.13
CA TRP A 100 -2.22 2.94 -8.05
C TRP A 100 -3.11 1.75 -7.67
N ASP A 101 -3.22 0.74 -8.54
CA ASP A 101 -3.93 -0.51 -8.25
C ASP A 101 -3.11 -1.48 -7.37
N LEU A 102 -1.83 -1.20 -7.17
CA LEU A 102 -0.94 -2.01 -6.36
C LEU A 102 -1.08 -1.67 -4.86
N PRO A 103 -0.62 -2.56 -3.95
CA PRO A 103 -0.53 -2.24 -2.53
C PRO A 103 0.29 -0.98 -2.26
N GLY A 104 -0.15 -0.16 -1.29
CA GLY A 104 0.51 1.11 -0.98
C GLY A 104 1.96 0.95 -0.53
N ASP A 105 2.22 -0.02 0.34
CA ASP A 105 3.58 -0.32 0.82
C ASP A 105 4.51 -0.78 -0.31
N PHE A 106 3.97 -1.53 -1.27
CA PHE A 106 4.72 -1.97 -2.44
C PHE A 106 5.13 -0.78 -3.32
N VAL A 107 4.21 0.15 -3.57
CA VAL A 107 4.48 1.36 -4.35
C VAL A 107 5.53 2.23 -3.65
N ILE A 108 5.42 2.41 -2.34
CA ILE A 108 6.41 3.15 -1.56
C ILE A 108 7.79 2.49 -1.67
N THR A 109 7.85 1.19 -1.50
CA THR A 109 9.11 0.43 -1.61
C THR A 109 9.76 0.60 -2.98
N LYS A 110 8.97 0.55 -4.05
CA LYS A 110 9.47 0.81 -5.41
C LYS A 110 10.02 2.23 -5.56
N ALA A 111 9.30 3.22 -5.04
CA ALA A 111 9.73 4.61 -5.06
C ALA A 111 11.07 4.79 -4.35
N LEU A 112 11.22 4.21 -3.17
CA LEU A 112 12.44 4.30 -2.37
C LEU A 112 13.62 3.60 -3.04
N LYS A 113 13.40 2.41 -3.61
CA LYS A 113 14.45 1.68 -4.34
C LYS A 113 14.94 2.44 -5.57
N LYS A 114 14.04 3.12 -6.25
CA LYS A 114 14.38 3.94 -7.42
C LYS A 114 15.19 5.17 -7.01
N ALA A 115 14.81 5.82 -5.92
CA ALA A 115 15.47 7.04 -5.44
C ALA A 115 16.81 6.74 -4.77
N PHE A 116 16.92 5.59 -4.12
CA PHE A 116 18.10 5.17 -3.37
C PHE A 116 18.61 3.82 -3.90
N PRO A 117 19.19 3.78 -5.09
CA PRO A 117 19.75 2.54 -5.63
C PRO A 117 20.95 2.09 -4.82
N LYS A 118 21.06 0.76 -4.66
CA LYS A 118 22.26 0.14 -4.05
C LYS A 118 23.40 0.03 -5.05
#